data_14cbf43332fdc931493811b9d64187cc
#
_entry.id   14cbf43332fdc931493811b9d64187cc
#
_cell.length_a   1.000
_cell.length_b   1.000
_cell.length_c   1.000
_cell.angle_alpha   90.00
_cell.angle_beta   90.00
_cell.angle_gamma   90.00
#
_symmetry.space_group_name_H-M   'P 1'
#
loop_
_entity.id
_entity.type
_entity.pdbx_description
1 polymer ?
#
loop_
_entity_poly.entity_id
_entity_poly.type
_entity_poly.pdbx_seq_one_letter_code
_entity_poly.pdbx_strand_id
1 'polypeptide(L)'
;YLRDHLSKREAITTVHLAEGPGGFIEGIVNIRKNPNDRIYGMTLVSHNKEVPGWRRSWFFLSKHLNINILKGLDGTGNIYNLDNHIFMENRIGNKKAEIVTADGGFDFSVNYNQQEFLAQKLIFSQVVLGVSIQENGGSFIIKFFATYSYISNQILFLLMTLYKSVYIFKPYTSRPA
;
A
#
# COMPACT_ATOMS: atom_id res chain seq x y z
N TYR A 1 -12.48 1.95 13.14
CA TYR A 1 -12.45 2.55 11.78
C TYR A 1 -12.20 1.49 10.71
N LEU A 2 -11.04 0.81 10.67
CA LEU A 2 -10.78 -0.24 9.67
C LEU A 2 -11.82 -1.37 9.73
N ARG A 3 -12.25 -1.77 10.93
CA ARG A 3 -13.28 -2.78 11.14
C ARG A 3 -14.60 -2.39 10.47
N ASP A 4 -14.95 -1.11 10.48
CA ASP A 4 -16.21 -0.63 9.89
C ASP A 4 -16.21 -0.83 8.37
N HIS A 5 -15.08 -0.55 7.70
CA HIS A 5 -14.93 -0.84 6.26
C HIS A 5 -14.90 -2.34 5.98
N LEU A 6 -14.19 -3.12 6.81
CA LEU A 6 -14.07 -4.56 6.63
C LEU A 6 -15.40 -5.32 6.86
N SER A 7 -16.29 -4.79 7.69
CA SER A 7 -17.59 -5.40 8.00
C SER A 7 -18.74 -4.96 7.09
N LYS A 8 -18.53 -4.01 6.17
CA LYS A 8 -19.55 -3.59 5.21
C LYS A 8 -20.02 -4.76 4.36
N ARG A 9 -21.33 -4.84 4.10
CA ARG A 9 -21.93 -5.82 3.18
C ARG A 9 -21.76 -5.40 1.72
N GLU A 10 -21.79 -4.10 1.45
CA GLU A 10 -21.57 -3.53 0.12
C GLU A 10 -20.16 -3.78 -0.36
N ALA A 11 -19.99 -3.82 -1.68
CA ALA A 11 -18.70 -3.92 -2.32
C ALA A 11 -17.86 -2.66 -2.07
N ILE A 12 -16.61 -2.86 -1.67
CA ILE A 12 -15.64 -1.79 -1.46
C ILE A 12 -14.53 -1.81 -2.51
N THR A 13 -13.82 -0.70 -2.63
CA THR A 13 -12.57 -0.61 -3.39
C THR A 13 -11.38 -0.58 -2.42
N THR A 14 -10.37 -1.40 -2.66
CA THR A 14 -9.12 -1.38 -1.90
C THR A 14 -7.92 -1.26 -2.83
N VAL A 15 -6.88 -0.56 -2.38
CA VAL A 15 -5.64 -0.37 -3.14
C VAL A 15 -4.43 -0.72 -2.28
N HIS A 16 -3.48 -1.42 -2.86
CA HIS A 16 -2.32 -2.00 -2.20
C HIS A 16 -1.04 -1.57 -2.92
N LEU A 17 -0.25 -0.69 -2.28
CA LEU A 17 0.91 -0.02 -2.85
C LEU A 17 2.22 -0.66 -2.38
N ALA A 18 3.10 -0.98 -3.33
CA ALA A 18 4.42 -1.54 -3.08
C ALA A 18 4.41 -2.78 -2.16
N GLU A 19 3.40 -3.62 -2.29
CA GLU A 19 3.04 -4.66 -1.32
C GLU A 19 3.36 -6.09 -1.82
N GLY A 20 4.26 -6.26 -2.75
CA GLY A 20 4.70 -7.63 -3.06
C GLY A 20 5.27 -8.34 -1.79
N PRO A 21 4.82 -9.57 -1.46
CA PRO A 21 4.06 -10.52 -2.27
C PRO A 21 2.53 -10.47 -2.11
N GLY A 22 1.92 -9.57 -1.34
CA GLY A 22 0.47 -9.40 -1.31
C GLY A 22 -0.22 -9.90 -0.03
N GLY A 23 0.45 -9.82 1.11
CA GLY A 23 -0.11 -10.27 2.39
C GLY A 23 -1.36 -9.49 2.83
N PHE A 24 -1.40 -8.17 2.58
CA PHE A 24 -2.61 -7.38 2.88
C PHE A 24 -3.75 -7.70 1.92
N ILE A 25 -3.47 -7.94 0.63
CA ILE A 25 -4.49 -8.39 -0.33
C ILE A 25 -5.13 -9.70 0.15
N GLU A 26 -4.29 -10.68 0.52
CA GLU A 26 -4.76 -11.96 1.04
C GLU A 26 -5.58 -11.77 2.33
N GLY A 27 -5.12 -10.92 3.24
CA GLY A 27 -5.84 -10.58 4.47
C GLY A 27 -7.21 -9.98 4.19
N ILE A 28 -7.30 -8.99 3.28
CA ILE A 28 -8.57 -8.35 2.89
C ILE A 28 -9.53 -9.38 2.27
N VAL A 29 -9.07 -10.17 1.31
CA VAL A 29 -9.90 -11.19 0.66
C VAL A 29 -10.45 -12.18 1.68
N ASN A 30 -9.62 -12.68 2.60
CA ASN A 30 -10.01 -13.65 3.61
C ASN A 30 -11.01 -13.10 4.64
N ILE A 31 -10.90 -11.82 4.98
CA ILE A 31 -11.83 -11.17 5.92
C ILE A 31 -13.14 -10.79 5.22
N ARG A 32 -13.04 -10.20 4.06
CA ARG A 32 -14.20 -9.66 3.32
C ARG A 32 -15.05 -10.75 2.67
N LYS A 33 -14.42 -11.71 2.01
CA LYS A 33 -15.07 -12.80 1.26
C LYS A 33 -16.14 -12.30 0.30
N ASN A 34 -16.03 -11.08 -0.19
CA ASN A 34 -16.99 -10.46 -1.11
C ASN A 34 -16.41 -10.43 -2.54
N PRO A 35 -16.94 -11.23 -3.48
CA PRO A 35 -16.41 -11.30 -4.83
C PRO A 35 -16.65 -10.03 -5.66
N ASN A 36 -17.51 -9.13 -5.18
CA ASN A 36 -17.81 -7.85 -5.83
C ASN A 36 -16.85 -6.71 -5.39
N ASP A 37 -15.99 -6.96 -4.39
CA ASP A 37 -14.96 -5.99 -4.02
C ASP A 37 -14.02 -5.74 -5.21
N ARG A 38 -13.54 -4.52 -5.35
CA ARG A 38 -12.54 -4.14 -6.36
C ARG A 38 -11.19 -3.99 -5.65
N ILE A 39 -10.26 -4.86 -5.94
CA ILE A 39 -8.96 -4.91 -5.29
C ILE A 39 -7.89 -4.60 -6.34
N TYR A 40 -7.09 -3.56 -6.08
CA TYR A 40 -5.99 -3.15 -6.95
C TYR A 40 -4.66 -3.27 -6.22
N GLY A 41 -3.65 -3.80 -6.90
CA GLY A 41 -2.29 -3.87 -6.37
C GLY A 41 -1.27 -3.34 -7.37
N MET A 42 -0.29 -2.56 -6.91
CA MET A 42 0.87 -2.15 -7.69
C MET A 42 2.13 -2.32 -6.85
N THR A 43 3.12 -2.99 -7.43
CA THR A 43 4.47 -3.11 -6.86
C THR A 43 5.50 -3.08 -7.96
N LEU A 44 6.74 -2.75 -7.61
CA LEU A 44 7.84 -2.71 -8.56
C LEU A 44 8.03 -4.08 -9.24
N VAL A 45 8.04 -4.07 -10.56
CA VAL A 45 8.39 -5.23 -11.40
C VAL A 45 9.90 -5.28 -11.53
N SER A 46 10.53 -6.33 -11.04
CA SER A 46 11.97 -6.49 -11.09
C SER A 46 12.37 -7.90 -11.54
N HIS A 47 13.45 -7.98 -12.31
CA HIS A 47 14.10 -9.24 -12.63
C HIS A 47 14.97 -9.75 -11.48
N ASN A 48 15.37 -8.87 -10.55
CA ASN A 48 16.06 -9.28 -9.33
C ASN A 48 15.13 -10.08 -8.42
N LYS A 49 15.54 -11.31 -8.08
CA LYS A 49 14.76 -12.23 -7.25
C LYS A 49 14.63 -11.77 -5.79
N GLU A 50 15.50 -10.88 -5.33
CA GLU A 50 15.51 -10.31 -3.99
C GLU A 50 14.44 -9.23 -3.83
N VAL A 51 14.02 -8.59 -4.93
CA VAL A 51 12.92 -7.62 -4.89
C VAL A 51 11.59 -8.36 -4.75
N PRO A 52 10.84 -8.13 -3.66
CA PRO A 52 9.55 -8.76 -3.47
C PRO A 52 8.57 -8.35 -4.57
N GLY A 53 8.01 -9.35 -5.24
CA GLY A 53 6.99 -9.15 -6.27
C GLY A 53 5.87 -10.17 -6.09
N TRP A 54 4.92 -10.19 -7.00
CA TRP A 54 3.72 -11.03 -6.90
C TRP A 54 3.96 -12.53 -7.10
N ARG A 55 5.16 -12.98 -7.42
CA ARG A 55 5.44 -14.39 -7.81
C ARG A 55 5.03 -15.41 -6.75
N ARG A 56 5.27 -15.11 -5.48
CA ARG A 56 4.95 -16.05 -4.38
C ARG A 56 3.45 -16.24 -4.18
N SER A 57 2.66 -15.21 -4.47
CA SER A 57 1.21 -15.21 -4.29
C SER A 57 0.45 -15.33 -5.61
N TRP A 58 1.15 -15.53 -6.74
CA TRP A 58 0.51 -15.55 -8.06
C TRP A 58 -0.66 -16.52 -8.15
N PHE A 59 -0.52 -17.70 -7.58
CA PHE A 59 -1.57 -18.71 -7.57
C PHE A 59 -2.82 -18.23 -6.82
N PHE A 60 -2.65 -17.57 -5.69
CA PHE A 60 -3.75 -16.95 -4.94
C PHE A 60 -4.36 -15.79 -5.73
N LEU A 61 -3.54 -14.86 -6.21
CA LEU A 61 -4.00 -13.67 -6.91
C LEU A 61 -4.78 -14.03 -8.18
N SER A 62 -4.33 -15.01 -8.95
CA SER A 62 -4.96 -15.42 -10.20
C SER A 62 -6.31 -16.16 -10.02
N LYS A 63 -6.59 -16.69 -8.84
CA LYS A 63 -7.87 -17.33 -8.54
C LYS A 63 -9.00 -16.33 -8.25
N HIS A 64 -8.68 -15.09 -7.92
CA HIS A 64 -9.64 -14.09 -7.53
C HIS A 64 -9.80 -13.05 -8.64
N LEU A 65 -10.86 -13.17 -9.43
CA LEU A 65 -11.12 -12.33 -10.59
C LEU A 65 -11.34 -10.84 -10.26
N ASN A 66 -11.62 -10.53 -9.01
CA ASN A 66 -11.80 -9.19 -8.50
C ASN A 66 -10.48 -8.51 -8.08
N ILE A 67 -9.32 -9.20 -8.21
CA ILE A 67 -7.99 -8.65 -7.97
C ILE A 67 -7.37 -8.18 -9.29
N ASN A 68 -6.99 -6.92 -9.33
CA ASN A 68 -6.39 -6.25 -10.48
C ASN A 68 -4.94 -5.86 -10.17
N ILE A 69 -3.98 -6.61 -10.69
CA ILE A 69 -2.56 -6.29 -10.56
C ILE A 69 -2.18 -5.31 -11.67
N LEU A 70 -1.83 -4.09 -11.26
CA LEU A 70 -1.43 -3.01 -12.14
C LEU A 70 0.09 -2.90 -12.22
N LYS A 71 0.61 -2.62 -13.41
CA LYS A 71 2.06 -2.44 -13.65
C LYS A 71 2.42 -0.99 -13.98
N GLY A 72 1.44 -0.08 -13.90
CA GLY A 72 1.62 1.30 -14.34
C GLY A 72 1.60 1.47 -15.86
N LEU A 73 1.74 2.71 -16.32
CA LEU A 73 1.75 3.05 -17.74
C LEU A 73 3.00 2.50 -18.44
N ASP A 74 4.14 2.56 -17.76
CA ASP A 74 5.46 2.09 -18.26
C ASP A 74 5.71 0.60 -18.04
N GLY A 75 4.79 -0.11 -17.41
CA GLY A 75 4.90 -1.55 -17.12
C GLY A 75 5.83 -1.90 -15.96
N THR A 76 6.43 -0.93 -15.28
CA THR A 76 7.43 -1.16 -14.21
C THR A 76 6.84 -1.28 -12.81
N GLY A 77 5.62 -0.79 -12.59
CA GLY A 77 5.02 -0.68 -11.25
C GLY A 77 5.78 0.27 -10.32
N ASN A 78 6.64 1.14 -10.87
CA ASN A 78 7.44 2.08 -10.12
C ASN A 78 6.58 3.25 -9.63
N ILE A 79 6.33 3.32 -8.32
CA ILE A 79 5.54 4.40 -7.70
C ILE A 79 6.30 5.73 -7.57
N TYR A 80 7.55 5.83 -8.02
CA TYR A 80 8.23 7.10 -8.16
C TYR A 80 7.86 7.83 -9.46
N ASN A 81 7.30 7.11 -10.43
CA ASN A 81 6.89 7.69 -11.71
C ASN A 81 5.46 8.23 -11.59
N LEU A 82 5.30 9.53 -11.83
CA LEU A 82 4.00 10.22 -11.77
C LEU A 82 3.01 9.68 -12.82
N ASP A 83 3.48 9.25 -13.99
CA ASP A 83 2.61 8.66 -15.00
C ASP A 83 1.95 7.37 -14.51
N ASN A 84 2.62 6.61 -13.65
CA ASN A 84 2.06 5.43 -13.02
C ASN A 84 0.99 5.78 -11.96
N HIS A 85 1.12 6.95 -11.29
CA HIS A 85 0.06 7.47 -10.40
C HIS A 85 -1.19 7.80 -11.21
N ILE A 86 -1.05 8.60 -12.27
CA ILE A 86 -2.15 8.98 -13.17
C ILE A 86 -2.80 7.74 -13.77
N PHE A 87 -2.00 6.76 -14.19
CA PHE A 87 -2.51 5.49 -14.69
C PHE A 87 -3.37 4.76 -13.64
N MET A 88 -2.90 4.68 -12.39
CA MET A 88 -3.66 4.04 -11.31
C MET A 88 -4.96 4.79 -11.01
N GLU A 89 -4.91 6.11 -10.89
CA GLU A 89 -6.10 6.96 -10.68
C GLU A 89 -7.16 6.71 -11.76
N ASN A 90 -6.75 6.69 -13.03
CA ASN A 90 -7.64 6.43 -14.16
C ASN A 90 -8.23 5.02 -14.12
N ARG A 91 -7.46 4.02 -13.67
CA ARG A 91 -7.93 2.62 -13.56
C ARG A 91 -8.92 2.42 -12.41
N ILE A 92 -8.75 3.13 -11.31
CA ILE A 92 -9.68 3.12 -10.17
C ILE A 92 -10.96 3.88 -10.54
N GLY A 93 -10.81 5.00 -11.24
CA GLY A 93 -11.91 5.85 -11.68
C GLY A 93 -12.61 6.58 -10.54
N ASN A 94 -13.90 6.88 -10.72
CA ASN A 94 -14.66 7.72 -9.77
C ASN A 94 -14.94 7.05 -8.42
N LYS A 95 -14.92 5.71 -8.35
CA LYS A 95 -15.11 4.98 -7.09
C LYS A 95 -13.76 4.77 -6.42
N LYS A 96 -13.31 5.77 -5.68
CA LYS A 96 -12.02 5.79 -4.98
C LYS A 96 -11.93 4.68 -3.91
N ALA A 97 -10.72 4.51 -3.37
CA ALA A 97 -10.41 3.43 -2.42
C ALA A 97 -10.89 3.75 -1.00
N GLU A 98 -11.71 2.90 -0.41
CA GLU A 98 -12.11 2.99 1.00
C GLU A 98 -11.00 2.49 1.93
N ILE A 99 -10.13 1.60 1.44
CA ILE A 99 -8.94 1.15 2.16
C ILE A 99 -7.73 1.25 1.23
N VAL A 100 -6.69 1.91 1.70
CA VAL A 100 -5.37 1.91 1.07
C VAL A 100 -4.37 1.27 2.02
N THR A 101 -3.51 0.39 1.50
CA THR A 101 -2.36 -0.15 2.23
C THR A 101 -1.08 0.14 1.49
N ALA A 102 0.02 0.38 2.21
CA ALA A 102 1.32 0.66 1.66
C ALA A 102 2.41 0.00 2.52
N ASP A 103 3.03 -1.06 2.00
CA ASP A 103 4.04 -1.87 2.71
C ASP A 103 5.41 -1.84 2.02
N GLY A 104 5.71 -0.76 1.30
CA GLY A 104 6.96 -0.62 0.59
C GLY A 104 8.19 -0.68 1.50
N GLY A 105 9.24 -1.30 1.00
CA GLY A 105 10.50 -1.42 1.71
C GLY A 105 11.62 -1.88 0.77
N PHE A 106 12.85 -1.74 1.25
CA PHE A 106 14.06 -2.24 0.59
C PHE A 106 14.69 -3.34 1.45
N ASP A 107 15.64 -4.04 0.87
CA ASP A 107 16.57 -4.84 1.66
C ASP A 107 17.58 -3.91 2.34
N PHE A 108 17.51 -3.83 3.66
CA PHE A 108 18.40 -3.03 4.49
C PHE A 108 19.46 -3.88 5.20
N SER A 109 19.65 -5.13 4.79
CA SER A 109 20.59 -6.06 5.44
C SER A 109 22.02 -5.52 5.54
N VAL A 110 22.42 -4.63 4.63
CA VAL A 110 23.75 -3.99 4.62
C VAL A 110 23.86 -2.85 5.64
N ASN A 111 22.77 -2.10 5.91
CA ASN A 111 22.82 -1.01 6.87
C ASN A 111 21.44 -0.69 7.49
N TYR A 112 21.12 -1.40 8.55
CA TYR A 112 19.86 -1.22 9.28
C TYR A 112 19.70 0.19 9.87
N ASN A 113 20.78 0.86 10.24
CA ASN A 113 20.73 2.21 10.86
C ASN A 113 20.29 3.30 9.86
N GLN A 114 20.35 3.05 8.57
CA GLN A 114 19.93 3.99 7.52
C GLN A 114 18.54 3.68 6.95
N GLN A 115 17.84 2.68 7.47
CA GLN A 115 16.53 2.25 6.95
C GLN A 115 15.54 3.42 6.83
N GLU A 116 15.43 4.21 7.88
CA GLU A 116 14.52 5.35 7.92
C GLU A 116 14.83 6.35 6.81
N PHE A 117 16.11 6.74 6.68
CA PHE A 117 16.54 7.71 5.69
C PHE A 117 16.33 7.20 4.25
N LEU A 118 16.74 5.97 3.97
CA LEU A 118 16.61 5.37 2.64
C LEU A 118 15.14 5.15 2.23
N ALA A 119 14.26 4.91 3.19
CA ALA A 119 12.85 4.67 2.94
C ALA A 119 12.01 5.95 2.77
N GLN A 120 12.51 7.13 3.11
CA GLN A 120 11.72 8.37 3.14
C GLN A 120 11.06 8.69 1.81
N LYS A 121 11.80 8.61 0.70
CA LYS A 121 11.26 8.85 -0.63
C LYS A 121 10.15 7.86 -0.99
N LEU A 122 10.33 6.59 -0.61
CA LEU A 122 9.34 5.55 -0.86
C LEU A 122 8.08 5.79 -0.05
N ILE A 123 8.22 6.09 1.24
CA ILE A 123 7.10 6.40 2.13
C ILE A 123 6.33 7.61 1.61
N PHE A 124 7.04 8.70 1.25
CA PHE A 124 6.41 9.90 0.72
C PHE A 124 5.64 9.62 -0.59
N SER A 125 6.24 8.87 -1.53
CA SER A 125 5.56 8.51 -2.79
C SER A 125 4.30 7.65 -2.55
N GLN A 126 4.34 6.74 -1.57
CA GLN A 126 3.16 5.98 -1.15
C GLN A 126 2.08 6.89 -0.55
N VAL A 127 2.47 7.89 0.25
CA VAL A 127 1.53 8.86 0.83
C VAL A 127 0.86 9.68 -0.27
N VAL A 128 1.65 10.24 -1.20
CA VAL A 128 1.12 11.04 -2.30
C VAL A 128 0.11 10.24 -3.11
N LEU A 129 0.50 9.05 -3.58
CA LEU A 129 -0.40 8.21 -4.37
C LEU A 129 -1.59 7.74 -3.53
N GLY A 130 -1.37 7.30 -2.30
CA GLY A 130 -2.44 6.80 -1.43
C GLY A 130 -3.52 7.84 -1.17
N VAL A 131 -3.13 9.08 -0.89
CA VAL A 131 -4.08 10.18 -0.65
C VAL A 131 -4.85 10.55 -1.92
N SER A 132 -4.19 10.55 -3.10
CA SER A 132 -4.84 10.93 -4.36
C SER A 132 -5.95 9.96 -4.80
N ILE A 133 -5.79 8.67 -4.46
CA ILE A 133 -6.71 7.60 -4.85
C ILE A 133 -7.74 7.23 -3.79
N GLN A 134 -7.62 7.80 -2.59
CA GLN A 134 -8.46 7.41 -1.46
C GLN A 134 -9.80 8.16 -1.44
N GLU A 135 -10.85 7.44 -1.04
CA GLU A 135 -12.18 7.99 -0.78
C GLU A 135 -12.19 8.83 0.51
N ASN A 136 -12.99 9.88 0.54
CA ASN A 136 -13.20 10.65 1.77
C ASN A 136 -13.77 9.75 2.87
N GLY A 137 -13.15 9.80 4.06
CA GLY A 137 -13.51 8.92 5.18
C GLY A 137 -12.90 7.51 5.09
N GLY A 138 -12.09 7.23 4.05
CA GLY A 138 -11.37 5.98 3.92
C GLY A 138 -10.25 5.80 4.95
N SER A 139 -9.72 4.59 5.04
CA SER A 139 -8.63 4.21 5.96
C SER A 139 -7.34 3.97 5.19
N PHE A 140 -6.22 4.50 5.72
CA PHE A 140 -4.88 4.30 5.15
C PHE A 140 -3.97 3.59 6.16
N ILE A 141 -3.37 2.49 5.75
CA ILE A 141 -2.37 1.75 6.52
C ILE A 141 -1.04 1.89 5.79
N ILE A 142 -0.05 2.45 6.45
CA ILE A 142 1.28 2.62 5.86
C ILE A 142 2.36 2.18 6.83
N LYS A 143 3.35 1.45 6.32
CA LYS A 143 4.51 1.03 7.09
C LYS A 143 5.55 2.15 7.16
N PHE A 144 6.01 2.41 8.38
CA PHE A 144 7.21 3.18 8.69
C PHE A 144 8.28 2.25 9.26
N PHE A 145 9.55 2.61 9.06
CA PHE A 145 10.69 1.87 9.66
C PHE A 145 11.08 2.45 11.01
N ALA A 146 11.08 3.79 11.09
CA ALA A 146 11.27 4.57 12.30
C ALA A 146 10.69 5.98 12.08
N THR A 147 10.64 6.77 13.16
CA THR A 147 10.06 8.12 13.14
C THR A 147 10.96 9.12 13.90
N TYR A 148 12.28 8.94 13.83
CA TYR A 148 13.23 9.80 14.52
C TYR A 148 13.68 10.99 13.66
N SER A 149 13.67 10.84 12.33
CA SER A 149 14.15 11.89 11.43
C SER A 149 13.13 13.00 11.26
N TYR A 150 13.64 14.20 10.95
CA TYR A 150 12.80 15.37 10.65
C TYR A 150 11.82 15.10 9.52
N ILE A 151 12.25 14.44 8.43
CA ILE A 151 11.40 14.17 7.26
C ILE A 151 10.28 13.17 7.61
N SER A 152 10.58 12.11 8.35
CA SER A 152 9.54 11.17 8.81
C SER A 152 8.48 11.86 9.67
N ASN A 153 8.90 12.77 10.55
CA ASN A 153 7.99 13.57 11.37
C ASN A 153 7.15 14.54 10.52
N GLN A 154 7.71 15.15 9.47
CA GLN A 154 6.95 15.99 8.55
C GLN A 154 5.89 15.17 7.77
N ILE A 155 6.22 13.96 7.34
CA ILE A 155 5.25 13.06 6.70
C ILE A 155 4.12 12.68 7.68
N LEU A 156 4.45 12.35 8.93
CA LEU A 156 3.44 12.09 9.96
C LEU A 156 2.57 13.32 10.23
N PHE A 157 3.16 14.50 10.34
CA PHE A 157 2.42 15.74 10.51
C PHE A 157 1.46 16.00 9.34
N LEU A 158 1.92 15.79 8.09
CA LEU A 158 1.07 15.86 6.91
C LEU A 158 -0.13 14.90 7.03
N LEU A 159 0.10 13.64 7.41
CA LEU A 159 -0.98 12.68 7.61
C LEU A 159 -1.95 13.13 8.71
N MET A 160 -1.46 13.72 9.80
CA MET A 160 -2.30 14.27 10.88
C MET A 160 -3.17 15.45 10.42
N THR A 161 -2.76 16.21 9.40
CA THR A 161 -3.58 17.28 8.82
C THR A 161 -4.65 16.75 7.85
N LEU A 162 -4.39 15.61 7.20
CA LEU A 162 -5.27 15.02 6.19
C LEU A 162 -6.30 14.05 6.77
N TYR A 163 -5.98 13.40 7.89
CA TYR A 163 -6.82 12.37 8.50
C TYR A 163 -7.41 12.81 9.82
N LYS A 164 -8.66 12.44 10.06
CA LYS A 164 -9.35 12.72 11.31
C LYS A 164 -8.64 12.12 12.54
N SER A 165 -7.97 10.98 12.34
CA SER A 165 -7.23 10.28 13.40
C SER A 165 -6.05 9.52 12.80
N VAL A 166 -4.89 9.62 13.45
CA VAL A 166 -3.68 8.89 13.09
C VAL A 166 -3.23 8.08 14.30
N TYR A 167 -2.92 6.81 14.09
CA TYR A 167 -2.46 5.89 15.13
C TYR A 167 -1.13 5.29 14.72
N ILE A 168 -0.19 5.24 15.66
CA ILE A 168 1.06 4.49 15.50
C ILE A 168 0.88 3.16 16.22
N PHE A 169 1.08 2.07 15.48
CA PHE A 169 0.91 0.72 16.00
C PHE A 169 2.11 -0.16 15.64
N LYS A 170 2.67 -0.86 16.62
CA LYS A 170 3.71 -1.85 16.43
C LYS A 170 3.11 -3.26 16.57
N PRO A 171 2.98 -4.02 15.46
CA PRO A 171 2.44 -5.38 15.52
C PRO A 171 3.34 -6.33 16.33
N TYR A 172 2.76 -7.34 16.96
CA TYR A 172 3.52 -8.39 17.67
C TYR A 172 4.49 -9.14 16.76
N THR A 173 4.17 -9.24 15.45
CA THR A 173 5.01 -9.87 14.43
C THR A 173 6.13 -8.96 13.93
N SER A 174 6.15 -7.69 14.34
CA SER A 174 7.23 -6.76 14.00
C SER A 174 8.53 -7.16 14.70
N ARG A 175 9.64 -7.03 13.97
CA ARG A 175 10.96 -7.28 14.58
C ARG A 175 11.19 -6.36 15.79
N PRO A 176 11.93 -6.80 16.82
CA PRO A 176 12.41 -5.89 17.85
C PRO A 176 13.19 -4.75 17.22
N ALA A 177 13.09 -3.58 17.83
CA ALA A 177 13.86 -2.41 17.38
C ALA A 177 15.31 -2.58 17.83
#